data_6a57f50f1761dba037df469953650e9f
#
_entry.id   6a57f50f1761dba037df469953650e9f
#
_cell.length_a   1.000
_cell.length_b   1.000
_cell.length_c   1.000
_cell.angle_alpha   90.00
_cell.angle_beta   90.00
_cell.angle_gamma   90.00
#
_symmetry.space_group_name_H-M   'P 1'
#
loop_
_entity.id
_entity.type
_entity.pdbx_description
1 polymer ?
#
loop_
_entity_poly.entity_id
_entity_poly.type
_entity_poly.pdbx_seq_one_letter_code
_entity_poly.pdbx_strand_id
1 'polypeptide(L)'
;MRDWRAIFILLTLAVLFSGCTTRDSDHRILISVADQSMELYHKTRLIGRFLVSTSKFGLGDRPGSRETPLGRMEVAKKIGAGAPLGAVFKSRRQTGEILRPDAPGRDPIVTRIIWLKGLQSQNRNAFGRCIYIHGTPEERYLGHPASFGCIRMRSSDVKAVFDIVGLGASVDVIPGPLPDTPKPMVLASTVPPAAPVVARASLATPIPAASPAAPMPAASPAPTPGTGSAVAIRSAAVSTR
;
A
#
# COMPACT_ATOMS: atom_id res chain seq x y z
N MET A 1 31.93 -19.46 -45.70
CA MET A 1 32.07 -20.32 -44.50
C MET A 1 31.55 -19.49 -43.34
N ARG A 2 30.41 -19.85 -42.82
CA ARG A 2 29.71 -19.08 -41.78
C ARG A 2 30.46 -19.25 -40.46
N ASP A 3 30.79 -18.14 -39.80
CA ASP A 3 31.59 -18.09 -38.58
C ASP A 3 30.86 -18.70 -37.37
N TRP A 4 30.90 -20.01 -37.30
CA TRP A 4 30.34 -20.78 -36.17
C TRP A 4 31.00 -20.42 -34.84
N ARG A 5 32.24 -19.95 -34.89
CA ARG A 5 32.97 -19.48 -33.70
C ARG A 5 32.33 -18.26 -33.07
N ALA A 6 31.82 -17.30 -33.85
CA ALA A 6 31.16 -16.12 -33.34
C ALA A 6 29.80 -16.49 -32.71
N ILE A 7 29.07 -17.45 -33.30
CA ILE A 7 27.76 -17.92 -32.75
C ILE A 7 27.98 -18.68 -31.43
N PHE A 8 29.03 -19.50 -31.32
CA PHE A 8 29.35 -20.18 -30.07
C PHE A 8 29.77 -19.21 -28.97
N ILE A 9 30.54 -18.17 -29.27
CA ILE A 9 30.95 -17.13 -28.30
C ILE A 9 29.72 -16.32 -27.83
N LEU A 10 28.79 -15.98 -28.72
CA LEU A 10 27.53 -15.28 -28.34
C LEU A 10 26.64 -16.17 -27.49
N LEU A 11 26.49 -17.46 -27.77
CA LEU A 11 25.72 -18.41 -27.00
C LEU A 11 26.31 -18.65 -25.59
N THR A 12 27.64 -18.75 -25.47
CA THR A 12 28.29 -18.89 -24.15
C THR A 12 28.21 -17.62 -23.32
N LEU A 13 28.27 -16.43 -23.94
CA LEU A 13 28.10 -15.17 -23.23
C LEU A 13 26.65 -14.98 -22.71
N ALA A 14 25.63 -15.46 -23.43
CA ALA A 14 24.24 -15.38 -23.03
C ALA A 14 23.90 -16.26 -21.80
N VAL A 15 24.62 -17.38 -21.63
CA VAL A 15 24.41 -18.28 -20.48
C VAL A 15 24.99 -17.70 -19.18
N LEU A 16 25.97 -16.81 -19.26
CA LEU A 16 26.60 -16.18 -18.09
C LEU A 16 25.74 -15.06 -17.47
N PHE A 17 24.70 -14.58 -18.16
CA PHE A 17 23.76 -13.58 -17.67
C PHE A 17 22.46 -14.17 -17.10
N SER A 18 22.36 -15.49 -16.90
CA SER A 18 21.29 -16.08 -16.10
C SER A 18 21.50 -15.66 -14.65
N GLY A 19 21.13 -14.42 -14.35
CA GLY A 19 21.14 -13.87 -12.99
C GLY A 19 20.33 -14.78 -12.09
N CYS A 20 21.00 -15.59 -11.29
CA CYS A 20 20.40 -16.36 -10.20
C CYS A 20 19.76 -15.34 -9.28
N THR A 21 18.43 -15.17 -9.35
CA THR A 21 17.70 -14.33 -8.39
C THR A 21 17.85 -15.05 -7.05
N THR A 22 18.85 -14.65 -6.27
CA THR A 22 19.08 -15.23 -4.94
C THR A 22 17.86 -14.95 -4.09
N ARG A 23 17.27 -16.04 -3.56
CA ARG A 23 16.15 -15.98 -2.65
C ARG A 23 16.62 -15.38 -1.33
N ASP A 24 15.88 -14.42 -0.79
CA ASP A 24 16.19 -13.81 0.50
C ASP A 24 15.86 -14.81 1.63
N SER A 25 16.89 -15.39 2.20
CA SER A 25 16.82 -16.28 3.36
C SER A 25 17.20 -15.60 4.68
N ASP A 26 17.72 -14.38 4.61
CA ASP A 26 18.30 -13.68 5.75
C ASP A 26 17.28 -12.79 6.47
N HIS A 27 16.21 -12.37 5.78
CA HIS A 27 15.18 -11.53 6.38
C HIS A 27 13.92 -12.31 6.71
N ARG A 28 13.37 -12.01 7.88
CA ARG A 28 12.09 -12.54 8.36
C ARG A 28 11.22 -11.41 8.90
N ILE A 29 9.96 -11.43 8.53
CA ILE A 29 8.91 -10.57 9.06
C ILE A 29 8.02 -11.40 9.98
N LEU A 30 7.76 -10.90 11.18
CA LEU A 30 6.79 -11.48 12.13
C LEU A 30 5.70 -10.44 12.40
N ILE A 31 4.45 -10.82 12.15
CA ILE A 31 3.28 -9.93 12.30
C ILE A 31 2.37 -10.50 13.38
N SER A 32 2.13 -9.73 14.44
CA SER A 32 1.15 -10.03 15.48
C SER A 32 -0.19 -9.37 15.17
N VAL A 33 -1.24 -10.18 15.10
CA VAL A 33 -2.60 -9.66 15.00
C VAL A 33 -3.08 -9.10 16.33
N ALA A 34 -2.69 -9.69 17.45
CA ALA A 34 -3.07 -9.18 18.77
C ALA A 34 -2.50 -7.79 19.04
N ASP A 35 -1.21 -7.58 18.71
CA ASP A 35 -0.52 -6.31 18.98
C ASP A 35 -0.66 -5.29 17.85
N GLN A 36 -1.21 -5.68 16.69
CA GLN A 36 -1.23 -4.88 15.47
C GLN A 36 0.15 -4.28 15.16
N SER A 37 1.17 -5.12 15.31
CA SER A 37 2.58 -4.77 15.20
C SER A 37 3.33 -5.79 14.35
N MET A 38 4.41 -5.34 13.74
CA MET A 38 5.29 -6.14 12.90
C MET A 38 6.73 -5.96 13.33
N GLU A 39 7.46 -7.05 13.40
CA GLU A 39 8.90 -7.07 13.60
C GLU A 39 9.61 -7.53 12.32
N LEU A 40 10.73 -6.86 12.02
CA LEU A 40 11.63 -7.21 10.94
C LEU A 40 12.94 -7.70 11.51
N TYR A 41 13.37 -8.87 11.08
CA TYR A 41 14.61 -9.50 11.49
C TYR A 41 15.58 -9.64 10.31
N HIS A 42 16.86 -9.45 10.57
CA HIS A 42 17.95 -9.92 9.74
C HIS A 42 18.63 -11.08 10.47
N LYS A 43 18.47 -12.30 9.94
CA LYS A 43 18.82 -13.55 10.64
C LYS A 43 18.08 -13.65 11.97
N THR A 44 18.80 -13.62 13.09
CA THR A 44 18.21 -13.65 14.45
C THR A 44 18.09 -12.27 15.08
N ARG A 45 18.64 -11.22 14.45
CA ARG A 45 18.66 -9.87 15.01
C ARG A 45 17.41 -9.11 14.62
N LEU A 46 16.69 -8.60 15.62
CA LEU A 46 15.61 -7.63 15.39
C LEU A 46 16.19 -6.30 14.88
N ILE A 47 15.75 -5.86 13.70
CA ILE A 47 16.21 -4.63 13.05
C ILE A 47 15.13 -3.56 12.90
N GLY A 48 13.87 -3.90 13.16
CA GLY A 48 12.79 -2.91 13.16
C GLY A 48 11.51 -3.44 13.77
N ARG A 49 10.71 -2.54 14.38
CA ARG A 49 9.34 -2.79 14.84
C ARG A 49 8.44 -1.68 14.32
N PHE A 50 7.28 -2.04 13.79
CA PHE A 50 6.39 -1.13 13.08
C PHE A 50 4.94 -1.38 13.49
N LEU A 51 4.12 -0.34 13.55
CA LEU A 51 2.68 -0.49 13.64
C LEU A 51 2.11 -0.97 12.31
N VAL A 52 1.14 -1.87 12.38
CA VAL A 52 0.39 -2.34 11.22
C VAL A 52 -1.11 -2.24 11.48
N SER A 53 -1.89 -2.52 10.44
CA SER A 53 -3.33 -2.73 10.57
C SER A 53 -3.72 -3.96 9.75
N THR A 54 -4.25 -4.97 10.43
CA THR A 54 -4.79 -6.19 9.83
C THR A 54 -6.31 -6.06 9.62
N SER A 55 -6.96 -7.15 9.18
CA SER A 55 -8.38 -7.13 8.85
C SER A 55 -9.28 -6.88 10.06
N LYS A 56 -10.27 -5.99 9.87
CA LYS A 56 -11.40 -5.82 10.80
C LYS A 56 -12.45 -6.93 10.69
N PHE A 57 -12.35 -7.81 9.70
CA PHE A 57 -13.28 -8.92 9.46
C PHE A 57 -12.80 -10.24 10.05
N GLY A 58 -11.67 -10.24 10.76
CA GLY A 58 -11.11 -11.44 11.37
C GLY A 58 -10.01 -12.11 10.56
N LEU A 59 -9.80 -13.39 10.84
CA LEU A 59 -8.67 -14.19 10.39
C LEU A 59 -9.13 -15.35 9.52
N GLY A 60 -8.50 -15.56 8.38
CA GLY A 60 -8.82 -16.67 7.48
C GLY A 60 -8.34 -16.43 6.04
N ASP A 61 -8.51 -17.48 5.21
CA ASP A 61 -8.01 -17.48 3.83
C ASP A 61 -9.05 -17.94 2.79
N ARG A 62 -10.36 -17.90 3.13
CA ARG A 62 -11.40 -18.26 2.14
C ARG A 62 -11.39 -17.28 0.97
N PRO A 63 -11.49 -17.76 -0.27
CA PRO A 63 -11.70 -16.89 -1.42
C PRO A 63 -12.92 -15.98 -1.22
N GLY A 64 -12.76 -14.68 -1.54
CA GLY A 64 -13.80 -13.68 -1.34
C GLY A 64 -13.97 -13.17 0.09
N SER A 65 -13.39 -13.80 1.10
CA SER A 65 -13.35 -13.24 2.45
C SER A 65 -12.44 -12.01 2.50
N ARG A 66 -12.71 -11.13 3.44
CA ARG A 66 -11.87 -9.96 3.72
C ARG A 66 -10.98 -10.17 4.95
N GLU A 67 -10.76 -11.43 5.30
CA GLU A 67 -9.98 -11.87 6.45
C GLU A 67 -8.48 -11.84 6.17
N THR A 68 -7.65 -11.64 7.20
CA THR A 68 -6.18 -11.75 7.09
C THR A 68 -5.77 -13.22 7.29
N PRO A 69 -5.02 -13.82 6.35
CA PRO A 69 -4.54 -15.19 6.51
C PRO A 69 -3.44 -15.27 7.58
N LEU A 70 -3.46 -16.36 8.36
CA LEU A 70 -2.45 -16.69 9.34
C LEU A 70 -1.38 -17.65 8.79
N GLY A 71 -0.26 -17.72 9.52
CA GLY A 71 0.79 -18.70 9.30
C GLY A 71 1.90 -18.22 8.37
N ARG A 72 2.71 -19.18 7.90
CA ARG A 72 3.91 -18.89 7.13
C ARG A 72 3.60 -18.57 5.67
N MET A 73 4.12 -17.46 5.23
CA MET A 73 4.09 -16.95 3.86
C MET A 73 5.48 -16.53 3.41
N GLU A 74 5.63 -16.12 2.17
CA GLU A 74 6.86 -15.55 1.62
C GLU A 74 6.56 -14.30 0.80
N VAL A 75 7.56 -13.43 0.66
CA VAL A 75 7.53 -12.31 -0.29
C VAL A 75 7.64 -12.86 -1.71
N ALA A 76 6.54 -12.88 -2.45
CA ALA A 76 6.49 -13.42 -3.81
C ALA A 76 6.77 -12.38 -4.89
N LYS A 77 6.31 -11.12 -4.67
CA LYS A 77 6.55 -9.99 -5.59
C LYS A 77 6.67 -8.69 -4.82
N LYS A 78 7.41 -7.76 -5.42
CA LYS A 78 7.57 -6.38 -4.93
C LYS A 78 7.22 -5.41 -6.05
N ILE A 79 6.36 -4.42 -5.77
CA ILE A 79 5.87 -3.47 -6.77
C ILE A 79 5.96 -2.06 -6.20
N GLY A 80 6.40 -1.11 -7.04
CA GLY A 80 6.50 0.28 -6.66
C GLY A 80 7.92 0.74 -6.31
N ALA A 81 8.96 0.01 -6.72
CA ALA A 81 10.33 0.49 -6.62
C ALA A 81 10.46 1.88 -7.27
N GLY A 82 11.10 2.83 -6.58
CA GLY A 82 11.26 4.20 -7.07
C GLY A 82 9.99 5.08 -6.98
N ALA A 83 8.81 4.53 -6.65
CA ALA A 83 7.61 5.35 -6.49
C ALA A 83 7.76 6.33 -5.32
N PRO A 84 7.26 7.58 -5.43
CA PRO A 84 7.24 8.52 -4.32
C PRO A 84 6.33 8.02 -3.18
N LEU A 85 6.56 8.53 -1.95
CA LEU A 85 5.66 8.27 -0.82
C LEU A 85 4.26 8.76 -1.14
N GLY A 86 3.24 7.98 -0.79
CA GLY A 86 1.85 8.30 -1.09
C GLY A 86 1.40 8.02 -2.52
N ALA A 87 2.29 7.56 -3.42
CA ALA A 87 1.89 7.19 -4.79
C ALA A 87 0.80 6.12 -4.76
N VAL A 88 -0.33 6.41 -5.40
CA VAL A 88 -1.52 5.54 -5.41
C VAL A 88 -1.37 4.43 -6.45
N PHE A 89 -1.74 3.22 -6.05
CA PHE A 89 -1.80 2.04 -6.93
C PHE A 89 -3.24 1.56 -7.13
N LYS A 90 -3.60 1.34 -8.39
CA LYS A 90 -4.83 0.64 -8.80
C LYS A 90 -4.44 -0.53 -9.68
N SER A 91 -4.96 -1.72 -9.39
CA SER A 91 -4.58 -2.96 -10.11
C SER A 91 -3.05 -3.15 -10.22
N ARG A 92 -2.31 -2.80 -9.17
CA ARG A 92 -0.84 -2.91 -9.05
C ARG A 92 -0.04 -2.00 -9.99
N ARG A 93 -0.66 -0.97 -10.57
CA ARG A 93 -0.02 0.06 -11.40
C ARG A 93 -0.19 1.43 -10.75
N GLN A 94 0.83 2.27 -10.82
CA GLN A 94 0.73 3.65 -10.37
C GLN A 94 -0.32 4.40 -11.19
N THR A 95 -1.11 5.24 -10.52
CA THR A 95 -2.15 6.07 -11.16
C THR A 95 -1.66 7.47 -11.50
N GLY A 96 -0.50 7.89 -10.98
CA GLY A 96 0.01 9.25 -11.03
C GLY A 96 -0.46 10.13 -9.86
N GLU A 97 -1.47 9.69 -9.12
CA GLU A 97 -1.95 10.39 -7.93
C GLU A 97 -1.01 10.15 -6.73
N ILE A 98 -0.85 11.16 -5.88
CA ILE A 98 -0.11 11.08 -4.61
C ILE A 98 -1.03 11.57 -3.50
N LEU A 99 -1.21 10.74 -2.47
CA LEU A 99 -1.96 11.07 -1.27
C LEU A 99 -1.03 11.32 -0.10
N ARG A 100 -1.31 12.36 0.67
CA ARG A 100 -0.66 12.61 1.96
C ARG A 100 -1.24 11.69 3.04
N PRO A 101 -0.50 11.44 4.13
CA PRO A 101 -1.07 10.79 5.32
C PRO A 101 -2.34 11.49 5.76
N ASP A 102 -3.32 10.68 6.14
CA ASP A 102 -4.65 11.09 6.62
C ASP A 102 -5.44 12.00 5.68
N ALA A 103 -5.13 11.94 4.36
CA ALA A 103 -5.95 12.58 3.35
C ALA A 103 -7.40 12.08 3.44
N PRO A 104 -8.41 12.97 3.42
CA PRO A 104 -9.81 12.58 3.52
C PRO A 104 -10.25 11.77 2.30
N GLY A 105 -11.26 10.92 2.50
CA GLY A 105 -11.93 10.20 1.43
C GLY A 105 -11.67 8.70 1.44
N ARG A 106 -10.97 8.18 0.45
CA ARG A 106 -10.76 6.74 0.23
C ARG A 106 -9.41 6.25 0.76
N ASP A 107 -9.31 4.94 0.96
CA ASP A 107 -8.11 4.26 1.41
C ASP A 107 -7.55 3.33 0.31
N PRO A 108 -6.89 3.86 -0.71
CA PRO A 108 -6.22 3.06 -1.72
C PRO A 108 -4.89 2.50 -1.20
N ILE A 109 -4.35 1.51 -1.90
CA ILE A 109 -2.99 1.07 -1.72
C ILE A 109 -2.04 2.20 -2.15
N VAL A 110 -1.09 2.57 -1.28
CA VAL A 110 -0.11 3.61 -1.59
C VAL A 110 1.34 3.15 -1.36
N THR A 111 2.28 3.87 -1.92
CA THR A 111 3.74 3.83 -1.68
C THR A 111 4.43 2.58 -2.20
N ARG A 112 4.10 1.40 -1.66
CA ARG A 112 4.75 0.11 -2.00
C ARG A 112 3.76 -1.04 -1.85
N ILE A 113 4.00 -2.11 -2.60
CA ILE A 113 3.29 -3.38 -2.48
C ILE A 113 4.31 -4.50 -2.31
N ILE A 114 4.24 -5.22 -1.20
CA ILE A 114 4.93 -6.47 -0.94
C ILE A 114 3.87 -7.56 -1.00
N TRP A 115 3.87 -8.37 -2.06
CA TRP A 115 2.84 -9.36 -2.33
C TRP A 115 3.20 -10.69 -1.72
N LEU A 116 2.32 -11.23 -0.89
CA LEU A 116 2.55 -12.44 -0.12
C LEU A 116 2.00 -13.68 -0.83
N LYS A 117 2.72 -14.79 -0.68
CA LYS A 117 2.30 -16.13 -1.11
C LYS A 117 2.29 -17.05 0.10
N GLY A 118 1.16 -17.71 0.33
CA GLY A 118 1.01 -18.71 1.38
C GLY A 118 1.84 -19.96 1.11
N LEU A 119 2.42 -20.51 2.18
CA LEU A 119 3.25 -21.72 2.14
C LEU A 119 2.59 -22.90 2.85
N GLN A 120 1.38 -22.72 3.37
CA GLN A 120 0.65 -23.72 4.16
C GLN A 120 -0.78 -23.85 3.62
N SER A 121 -1.46 -24.96 3.96
CA SER A 121 -2.83 -25.23 3.50
C SER A 121 -3.82 -24.15 3.92
N GLN A 122 -3.68 -23.62 5.15
CA GLN A 122 -4.57 -22.60 5.70
C GLN A 122 -4.38 -21.19 5.13
N ASN A 123 -3.33 -20.95 4.29
CA ASN A 123 -3.07 -19.66 3.67
C ASN A 123 -2.74 -19.76 2.16
N ARG A 124 -3.04 -20.90 1.53
CA ARG A 124 -2.70 -21.17 0.12
C ARG A 124 -3.33 -20.19 -0.87
N ASN A 125 -4.44 -19.55 -0.50
CA ASN A 125 -5.15 -18.61 -1.36
C ASN A 125 -4.60 -17.17 -1.25
N ALA A 126 -3.71 -16.88 -0.30
CA ALA A 126 -3.21 -15.53 -0.01
C ALA A 126 -2.72 -14.80 -1.28
N PHE A 127 -1.97 -15.48 -2.14
CA PHE A 127 -1.47 -14.87 -3.38
C PHE A 127 -2.61 -14.55 -4.36
N GLY A 128 -3.53 -15.47 -4.60
CA GLY A 128 -4.69 -15.26 -5.47
C GLY A 128 -5.65 -14.22 -4.93
N ARG A 129 -5.79 -14.13 -3.61
CA ARG A 129 -6.59 -13.11 -2.90
C ARG A 129 -5.93 -11.74 -2.85
N CYS A 130 -4.72 -11.59 -3.40
CA CYS A 130 -3.99 -10.34 -3.39
C CYS A 130 -3.70 -9.82 -1.96
N ILE A 131 -3.23 -10.70 -1.09
CA ILE A 131 -2.80 -10.30 0.25
C ILE A 131 -1.43 -9.61 0.16
N TYR A 132 -1.39 -8.35 0.59
CA TYR A 132 -0.21 -7.48 0.52
C TYR A 132 0.18 -6.95 1.89
N ILE A 133 1.47 -6.60 2.04
CA ILE A 133 1.92 -5.57 2.97
C ILE A 133 2.06 -4.31 2.10
N HIS A 134 1.39 -3.21 2.48
CA HIS A 134 1.36 -1.99 1.67
C HIS A 134 1.17 -0.73 2.51
N GLY A 135 1.50 0.43 1.95
CA GLY A 135 1.21 1.71 2.56
C GLY A 135 -0.28 2.07 2.50
N THR A 136 -0.75 2.80 3.49
CA THR A 136 -2.10 3.37 3.56
C THR A 136 -2.03 4.88 3.74
N PRO A 137 -2.95 5.67 3.15
CA PRO A 137 -3.12 7.06 3.57
C PRO A 137 -3.78 7.19 4.94
N GLU A 138 -4.53 6.18 5.40
CA GLU A 138 -5.22 6.20 6.70
C GLU A 138 -4.28 5.79 7.86
N GLU A 139 -3.16 6.54 8.02
CA GLU A 139 -2.12 6.19 9.01
C GLU A 139 -2.61 6.29 10.47
N ARG A 140 -3.65 7.08 10.75
CA ARG A 140 -4.30 7.19 12.08
C ARG A 140 -4.94 5.89 12.58
N TYR A 141 -5.23 4.94 11.69
CA TYR A 141 -5.80 3.64 12.07
C TYR A 141 -4.78 2.53 12.26
N LEU A 142 -3.48 2.84 12.11
CA LEU A 142 -2.44 1.87 12.43
C LEU A 142 -2.44 1.57 13.93
N GLY A 143 -2.16 0.32 14.29
CA GLY A 143 -2.31 -0.20 15.66
C GLY A 143 -3.71 -0.73 15.96
N HIS A 144 -4.64 -0.66 15.00
CA HIS A 144 -6.00 -1.21 15.13
C HIS A 144 -6.38 -2.04 13.90
N PRO A 145 -7.24 -3.09 14.05
CA PRO A 145 -7.78 -3.83 12.93
C PRO A 145 -8.72 -2.93 12.09
N ALA A 146 -8.30 -2.55 10.88
CA ALA A 146 -9.07 -1.66 10.02
C ALA A 146 -9.04 -2.07 8.54
N SER A 147 -8.17 -3.01 8.14
CA SER A 147 -8.03 -3.40 6.74
C SER A 147 -9.13 -4.33 6.24
N PHE A 148 -9.05 -4.69 4.97
CA PHE A 148 -9.92 -5.63 4.28
C PHE A 148 -9.17 -6.91 3.89
N GLY A 149 -8.19 -7.33 4.71
CA GLY A 149 -7.42 -8.55 4.54
C GLY A 149 -5.91 -8.33 4.38
N CYS A 150 -5.49 -7.25 3.76
CA CYS A 150 -4.08 -6.87 3.64
C CYS A 150 -3.50 -6.36 4.97
N ILE A 151 -2.20 -6.26 5.04
CA ILE A 151 -1.46 -5.67 6.15
C ILE A 151 -1.07 -4.25 5.74
N ARG A 152 -1.66 -3.24 6.40
CA ARG A 152 -1.40 -1.83 6.15
C ARG A 152 -0.24 -1.34 7.01
N MET A 153 0.55 -0.44 6.46
CA MET A 153 1.67 0.21 7.14
C MET A 153 1.69 1.71 6.84
N ARG A 154 2.43 2.45 7.66
CA ARG A 154 2.79 3.84 7.34
C ARG A 154 3.62 3.88 6.05
N SER A 155 3.46 4.93 5.26
CA SER A 155 4.16 5.07 3.97
C SER A 155 5.69 5.03 4.10
N SER A 156 6.25 5.70 5.11
CA SER A 156 7.69 5.64 5.40
C SER A 156 8.16 4.24 5.76
N ASP A 157 7.36 3.53 6.57
CA ASP A 157 7.73 2.24 7.15
C ASP A 157 7.68 1.13 6.09
N VAL A 158 6.61 1.10 5.28
CA VAL A 158 6.54 0.12 4.18
C VAL A 158 7.64 0.34 3.14
N LYS A 159 8.05 1.60 2.90
CA LYS A 159 9.22 1.89 2.05
C LYS A 159 10.48 1.30 2.66
N ALA A 160 10.75 1.53 3.94
CA ALA A 160 11.93 1.01 4.63
C ALA A 160 11.97 -0.53 4.59
N VAL A 161 10.87 -1.20 4.90
CA VAL A 161 10.75 -2.67 4.83
C VAL A 161 10.95 -3.15 3.39
N PHE A 162 10.31 -2.50 2.42
CA PHE A 162 10.43 -2.85 1.01
C PHE A 162 11.89 -2.77 0.52
N ASP A 163 12.65 -1.77 0.92
CA ASP A 163 14.02 -1.58 0.46
C ASP A 163 14.98 -2.64 1.06
N ILE A 164 14.64 -3.20 2.23
CA ILE A 164 15.45 -4.21 2.94
C ILE A 164 15.14 -5.63 2.46
N VAL A 165 13.85 -6.03 2.45
CA VAL A 165 13.50 -7.42 2.19
C VAL A 165 13.56 -7.79 0.73
N GLY A 166 14.09 -8.97 0.42
CA GLY A 166 14.15 -9.55 -0.92
C GLY A 166 12.97 -10.48 -1.22
N LEU A 167 12.94 -11.00 -2.46
CA LEU A 167 12.01 -12.08 -2.84
C LEU A 167 12.37 -13.35 -2.08
N GLY A 168 11.38 -14.03 -1.54
CA GLY A 168 11.54 -15.23 -0.74
C GLY A 168 11.74 -14.97 0.75
N ALA A 169 11.86 -13.71 1.20
CA ALA A 169 11.88 -13.39 2.62
C ALA A 169 10.66 -14.01 3.33
N SER A 170 10.88 -14.60 4.51
CA SER A 170 9.83 -15.27 5.29
C SER A 170 8.92 -14.24 5.95
N VAL A 171 7.61 -14.52 5.93
CA VAL A 171 6.58 -13.72 6.59
C VAL A 171 5.69 -14.63 7.41
N ASP A 172 5.71 -14.47 8.72
CA ASP A 172 4.86 -15.23 9.65
C ASP A 172 3.78 -14.28 10.22
N VAL A 173 2.51 -14.65 10.07
CA VAL A 173 1.37 -13.93 10.69
C VAL A 173 0.84 -14.80 11.82
N ILE A 174 0.93 -14.29 13.05
CA ILE A 174 0.52 -14.99 14.28
C ILE A 174 -0.71 -14.31 14.89
N PRO A 175 -1.64 -15.08 15.49
CA PRO A 175 -2.82 -14.50 16.14
C PRO A 175 -2.51 -13.82 17.47
N GLY A 176 -1.53 -14.36 18.21
CA GLY A 176 -1.11 -13.91 19.54
C GLY A 176 -0.12 -12.76 19.52
N PRO A 177 0.34 -12.34 20.72
CA PRO A 177 1.31 -11.25 20.84
C PRO A 177 2.69 -11.63 20.28
N LEU A 178 3.46 -10.58 19.98
CA LEU A 178 4.88 -10.74 19.65
C LEU A 178 5.62 -11.34 20.86
N PRO A 179 6.66 -12.16 20.62
CA PRO A 179 7.53 -12.61 21.70
C PRO A 179 8.10 -11.41 22.45
N ASP A 180 8.26 -11.53 23.76
CA ASP A 180 8.98 -10.56 24.58
C ASP A 180 10.46 -10.52 24.16
N THR A 181 10.75 -9.85 23.08
CA THR A 181 12.13 -9.56 22.67
C THR A 181 12.59 -8.31 23.37
N PRO A 182 13.85 -8.26 23.88
CA PRO A 182 14.42 -7.03 24.43
C PRO A 182 14.18 -5.89 23.43
N LYS A 183 13.64 -4.77 23.95
CA LYS A 183 13.32 -3.58 23.15
C LYS A 183 14.52 -3.25 22.25
N PRO A 184 14.35 -3.21 20.91
CA PRO A 184 15.46 -2.81 20.05
C PRO A 184 15.91 -1.43 20.53
N MET A 185 17.22 -1.27 20.68
CA MET A 185 17.80 0.05 20.85
C MET A 185 17.45 0.81 19.56
N VAL A 186 16.42 1.66 19.65
CA VAL A 186 16.01 2.53 18.55
C VAL A 186 17.27 3.31 18.20
N LEU A 187 17.87 3.00 17.05
CA LEU A 187 18.71 3.98 16.39
C LEU A 187 17.77 5.15 16.11
N ALA A 188 17.72 6.07 17.08
CA ALA A 188 17.05 7.33 16.90
C ALA A 188 17.62 7.90 15.61
N SER A 189 16.77 7.95 14.59
CA SER A 189 17.06 8.74 13.41
C SER A 189 17.32 10.13 13.94
N THR A 190 18.60 10.52 14.02
CA THR A 190 19.02 11.86 14.36
C THR A 190 18.67 12.77 13.19
N VAL A 191 17.38 12.94 12.98
CA VAL A 191 16.88 14.17 12.36
C VAL A 191 16.73 15.12 13.53
N PRO A 192 17.60 16.14 13.65
CA PRO A 192 17.42 17.14 14.67
C PRO A 192 16.03 17.75 14.48
N PRO A 193 15.27 18.01 15.56
CA PRO A 193 14.01 18.72 15.43
C PRO A 193 14.31 20.02 14.71
N ALA A 194 13.57 20.28 13.63
CA ALA A 194 13.66 21.55 12.93
C ALA A 194 13.52 22.66 13.98
N ALA A 195 14.54 23.48 14.09
CA ALA A 195 14.55 24.61 15.00
C ALA A 195 13.25 25.41 14.79
N PRO A 196 12.60 25.91 15.85
CA PRO A 196 11.42 26.73 15.69
C PRO A 196 11.82 27.93 14.83
N VAL A 197 11.20 28.05 13.67
CA VAL A 197 11.30 29.25 12.85
C VAL A 197 10.67 30.36 13.66
N VAL A 198 11.51 31.15 14.34
CA VAL A 198 11.09 32.37 15.00
C VAL A 198 10.58 33.27 13.89
N ALA A 199 9.27 33.39 13.79
CA ALA A 199 8.62 34.32 12.89
C ALA A 199 9.10 35.73 13.30
N ARG A 200 10.02 36.24 12.49
CA ARG A 200 10.43 37.66 12.59
C ARG A 200 9.19 38.48 12.26
N ALA A 201 8.60 39.08 13.28
CA ALA A 201 7.50 40.02 13.11
C ALA A 201 7.97 41.14 12.17
N SER A 202 7.53 41.05 10.91
CA SER A 202 7.68 42.15 9.97
C SER A 202 6.62 43.18 10.33
N LEU A 203 7.06 44.35 10.71
CA LEU A 203 6.22 45.52 10.93
C LEU A 203 5.37 45.78 9.68
N ALA A 204 4.12 45.36 9.73
CA ALA A 204 3.16 45.66 8.69
C ALA A 204 2.70 47.11 8.86
N THR A 205 3.01 47.96 7.90
CA THR A 205 2.39 49.25 7.68
C THR A 205 0.88 49.10 7.52
N PRO A 206 0.05 49.97 8.09
CA PRO A 206 -1.41 49.86 7.98
C PRO A 206 -1.86 50.17 6.53
N ILE A 207 -2.61 49.23 5.97
CA ILE A 207 -3.31 49.40 4.69
C ILE A 207 -4.55 50.27 4.92
N PRO A 208 -4.80 51.33 4.10
CA PRO A 208 -6.01 52.13 4.26
C PRO A 208 -7.25 51.33 3.91
N ALA A 209 -8.32 51.58 4.69
CA ALA A 209 -9.63 50.96 4.58
C ALA A 209 -10.22 51.07 3.16
N ALA A 210 -10.56 49.93 2.57
CA ALA A 210 -11.30 49.87 1.31
C ALA A 210 -12.77 50.20 1.54
N SER A 211 -13.31 51.05 0.69
CA SER A 211 -14.71 51.49 0.58
C SER A 211 -15.65 50.27 0.38
N PRO A 212 -16.90 50.33 0.86
CA PRO A 212 -17.84 49.24 0.73
C PRO A 212 -18.27 49.02 -0.73
N ALA A 213 -18.18 47.76 -1.16
CA ALA A 213 -18.61 47.29 -2.46
C ALA A 213 -20.13 47.33 -2.61
N ALA A 214 -20.59 47.77 -3.79
CA ALA A 214 -22.00 47.81 -4.19
C ALA A 214 -22.64 46.41 -4.26
N PRO A 215 -23.99 46.30 -4.05
CA PRO A 215 -24.67 45.04 -4.07
C PRO A 215 -24.74 44.38 -5.44
N MET A 216 -24.49 43.08 -5.49
CA MET A 216 -24.62 42.24 -6.67
C MET A 216 -26.10 42.10 -7.12
N PRO A 217 -26.38 42.07 -8.45
CA PRO A 217 -27.73 41.81 -8.95
C PRO A 217 -28.13 40.32 -8.73
N ALA A 218 -29.43 40.15 -8.45
CA ALA A 218 -30.07 38.86 -8.18
C ALA A 218 -29.95 37.88 -9.37
N ALA A 219 -29.68 36.63 -9.05
CA ALA A 219 -29.61 35.54 -10.04
C ALA A 219 -31.01 35.25 -10.60
N SER A 220 -31.13 35.12 -11.93
CA SER A 220 -32.35 34.65 -12.62
C SER A 220 -32.68 33.20 -12.28
N PRO A 221 -34.01 32.85 -12.19
CA PRO A 221 -34.43 31.50 -11.87
C PRO A 221 -34.20 30.53 -13.04
N ALA A 222 -33.83 29.30 -12.69
CA ALA A 222 -33.64 28.17 -13.60
C ALA A 222 -34.95 27.76 -14.31
N PRO A 223 -34.91 27.27 -15.57
CA PRO A 223 -36.09 26.80 -16.27
C PRO A 223 -36.64 25.49 -15.70
N THR A 224 -37.94 25.41 -15.57
CA THR A 224 -38.76 24.24 -15.20
C THR A 224 -38.66 23.14 -16.28
N PRO A 225 -38.59 21.84 -15.90
CA PRO A 225 -38.62 20.75 -16.89
C PRO A 225 -40.04 20.58 -17.44
N GLY A 226 -40.15 20.67 -18.76
CA GLY A 226 -41.40 20.44 -19.50
C GLY A 226 -41.83 18.98 -19.46
N THR A 227 -43.11 18.79 -19.23
CA THR A 227 -43.87 17.55 -19.40
C THR A 227 -43.87 17.16 -20.91
N GLY A 228 -43.19 16.06 -21.23
CA GLY A 228 -43.17 15.46 -22.56
C GLY A 228 -43.68 14.03 -22.55
N SER A 229 -44.91 13.89 -22.99
CA SER A 229 -45.62 12.78 -23.64
C SER A 229 -45.02 11.35 -23.59
N ALA A 230 -45.80 10.47 -23.03
CA ALA A 230 -45.69 9.03 -23.14
C ALA A 230 -45.90 8.56 -24.59
N VAL A 231 -44.91 7.88 -25.20
CA VAL A 231 -45.11 7.07 -26.41
C VAL A 231 -45.11 5.58 -25.99
N ALA A 232 -46.29 5.00 -26.13
CA ALA A 232 -46.52 3.55 -25.98
C ALA A 232 -45.84 2.80 -27.12
N ILE A 233 -44.91 1.89 -26.81
CA ILE A 233 -44.45 0.90 -27.79
C ILE A 233 -45.07 -0.47 -27.44
N ARG A 234 -45.84 -0.94 -28.40
CA ARG A 234 -46.57 -2.21 -28.42
C ARG A 234 -45.60 -3.39 -28.36
N SER A 235 -45.96 -4.34 -27.52
CA SER A 235 -45.51 -5.72 -27.54
C SER A 235 -45.78 -6.39 -28.87
N ALA A 236 -44.76 -7.03 -29.46
CA ALA A 236 -44.94 -8.05 -30.50
C ALA A 236 -44.34 -9.35 -30.00
N ALA A 237 -45.21 -10.27 -29.66
CA ALA A 237 -44.90 -11.68 -29.48
C ALA A 237 -44.61 -12.30 -30.84
N VAL A 238 -43.50 -13.07 -30.96
CA VAL A 238 -43.32 -14.06 -32.03
C VAL A 238 -43.08 -15.40 -31.37
N SER A 239 -44.01 -16.32 -31.72
CA SER A 239 -44.07 -17.73 -31.36
C SER A 239 -43.44 -18.56 -32.49
N THR A 240 -42.92 -19.75 -32.10
CA THR A 240 -42.73 -21.00 -32.87
C THR A 240 -41.56 -21.04 -33.88
N ARG A 241 -40.66 -21.94 -33.78
CA ARG A 241 -40.67 -23.42 -33.85
C ARG A 241 -39.33 -23.98 -33.34
#